data_972f4b765894749cf72de7c0a9f60e2d
#
_entry.id   972f4b765894749cf72de7c0a9f60e2d
#
_cell.length_a   1.000
_cell.length_b   1.000
_cell.length_c   1.000
_cell.angle_alpha   90.00
_cell.angle_beta   90.00
_cell.angle_gamma   90.00
#
_symmetry.space_group_name_H-M   'P 1'
#
loop_
_entity.id
_entity.type
_entity.pdbx_description
1 polymer ?
#
loop_
_entity_poly.entity_id
_entity_poly.type
_entity_poly.pdbx_seq_one_letter_code
_entity_poly.pdbx_strand_id
1 'polypeptide(L)'
;MSLPDTPYLAVDLDLMESNLARLQRYLDGHGIANRPHVKTHKIPAIAQRQLELGAAGITCQKLGEAEVMAAAGLHDIFLPYNLVGQAKIERLRALMAGITLSVTVDSEVVARGLASLPLGTAYVP
;
A
#
# COMPACT_ATOMS: atom_id res chain seq x y z
N MET A 1 -9.60 -15.01 29.16
CA MET A 1 -9.80 -14.85 27.71
C MET A 1 -9.66 -16.21 27.09
N SER A 2 -10.68 -16.78 26.45
CA SER A 2 -10.56 -18.08 25.79
C SER A 2 -9.76 -17.91 24.50
N LEU A 3 -8.87 -18.86 24.19
CA LEU A 3 -8.18 -18.90 22.92
C LEU A 3 -9.21 -19.18 21.79
N PRO A 4 -8.99 -18.61 20.58
CA PRO A 4 -9.83 -18.93 19.44
C PRO A 4 -9.66 -20.40 19.04
N ASP A 5 -10.61 -20.92 18.28
CA ASP A 5 -10.53 -22.27 17.73
C ASP A 5 -9.38 -22.40 16.71
N THR A 6 -8.78 -23.58 16.61
CA THR A 6 -7.62 -23.84 15.75
C THR A 6 -8.05 -24.32 14.36
N PRO A 7 -7.27 -23.97 13.28
CA PRO A 7 -6.01 -23.19 13.28
C PRO A 7 -6.24 -21.68 13.27
N TYR A 8 -5.35 -20.91 13.91
CA TYR A 8 -5.35 -19.44 13.86
C TYR A 8 -3.92 -18.90 13.73
N LEU A 9 -3.80 -17.67 13.23
CA LEU A 9 -2.55 -16.92 13.19
C LEU A 9 -2.43 -16.07 14.46
N ALA A 10 -1.27 -16.14 15.10
CA ALA A 10 -0.93 -15.28 16.23
C ALA A 10 0.21 -14.33 15.83
N VAL A 11 0.10 -13.07 16.25
CA VAL A 11 1.15 -12.06 16.07
C VAL A 11 1.66 -11.69 17.46
N ASP A 12 2.97 -11.88 17.67
CA ASP A 12 3.67 -11.34 18.83
C ASP A 12 3.88 -9.83 18.60
N LEU A 13 3.16 -9.02 19.35
CA LEU A 13 3.15 -7.56 19.15
C LEU A 13 4.49 -6.92 19.55
N ASP A 14 5.16 -7.40 20.58
CA ASP A 14 6.45 -6.85 21.03
C ASP A 14 7.53 -7.14 20.00
N LEU A 15 7.55 -8.35 19.47
CA LEU A 15 8.47 -8.73 18.41
C LEU A 15 8.20 -7.98 17.11
N MET A 16 6.92 -7.83 16.74
CA MET A 16 6.51 -7.05 15.57
C MET A 16 6.98 -5.60 15.70
N GLU A 17 6.70 -4.94 16.81
CA GLU A 17 7.07 -3.54 17.07
C GLU A 17 8.60 -3.35 17.00
N SER A 18 9.34 -4.25 17.64
CA SER A 18 10.80 -4.24 17.60
C SER A 18 11.35 -4.35 16.18
N ASN A 19 10.77 -5.24 15.37
CA ASN A 19 11.20 -5.44 13.98
C ASN A 19 10.88 -4.25 13.09
N LEU A 20 9.67 -3.69 13.19
CA LEU A 20 9.27 -2.51 12.42
C LEU A 20 10.16 -1.30 12.74
N ALA A 21 10.34 -1.00 14.02
CA ALA A 21 11.18 0.10 14.48
C ALA A 21 12.65 -0.08 14.10
N ARG A 22 13.18 -1.30 14.15
CA ARG A 22 14.56 -1.60 13.77
C ARG A 22 14.79 -1.34 12.28
N LEU A 23 13.89 -1.80 11.41
CA LEU A 23 13.99 -1.58 9.97
C LEU A 23 13.90 -0.09 9.64
N GLN A 24 12.93 0.61 10.21
CA GLN A 24 12.76 2.04 9.96
C GLN A 24 14.01 2.83 10.36
N ARG A 25 14.53 2.63 11.57
CA ARG A 25 15.78 3.30 12.01
C ARG A 25 16.98 2.99 11.12
N TYR A 26 17.08 1.77 10.61
CA TYR A 26 18.15 1.40 9.70
C TYR A 26 18.07 2.20 8.40
N LEU A 27 16.89 2.28 7.80
CA LEU A 27 16.67 3.01 6.55
C LEU A 27 16.87 4.52 6.74
N ASP A 28 16.36 5.09 7.83
CA ASP A 28 16.52 6.50 8.18
C ASP A 28 18.01 6.88 8.33
N GLY A 29 18.78 6.00 8.98
CA GLY A 29 20.22 6.19 9.15
C GLY A 29 21.01 6.19 7.83
N HIS A 30 20.40 5.70 6.75
CA HIS A 30 20.98 5.69 5.40
C HIS A 30 20.31 6.69 4.43
N GLY A 31 19.36 7.49 4.91
CA GLY A 31 18.62 8.44 4.08
C GLY A 31 17.69 7.76 3.04
N ILE A 32 17.24 6.53 3.32
CA ILE A 32 16.38 5.75 2.42
C ILE A 32 14.94 5.82 2.91
N ALA A 33 14.04 6.32 2.05
CA ALA A 33 12.60 6.32 2.33
C ALA A 33 12.04 4.89 2.34
N ASN A 34 11.33 4.52 3.39
CA ASN A 34 10.67 3.23 3.50
C ASN A 34 9.26 3.28 2.89
N ARG A 35 8.94 2.34 2.01
CA ARG A 35 7.58 2.11 1.50
C ARG A 35 7.26 0.62 1.57
N PRO A 36 6.82 0.12 2.74
CA PRO A 36 6.61 -1.31 2.97
C PRO A 36 5.52 -1.89 2.07
N HIS A 37 5.72 -3.15 1.66
CA HIS A 37 4.72 -3.90 0.91
C HIS A 37 3.81 -4.68 1.87
N VAL A 38 2.53 -4.28 1.94
CA VAL A 38 1.57 -4.82 2.92
C VAL A 38 0.93 -6.16 2.54
N LYS A 39 1.25 -6.71 1.36
CA LYS A 39 0.69 -8.00 0.89
C LYS A 39 0.98 -9.18 1.83
N THR A 40 2.04 -9.08 2.65
CA THR A 40 2.46 -10.14 3.56
C THR A 40 1.53 -10.30 4.75
N HIS A 41 1.02 -9.21 5.29
CA HIS A 41 0.12 -9.23 6.45
C HIS A 41 -1.32 -8.82 6.13
N LYS A 42 -1.54 -7.89 5.19
CA LYS A 42 -2.86 -7.36 4.77
C LYS A 42 -3.69 -6.78 5.93
N ILE A 43 -3.03 -6.31 6.96
CA ILE A 43 -3.65 -5.80 8.20
C ILE A 43 -3.47 -4.28 8.25
N PRO A 44 -4.56 -3.48 8.16
CA PRO A 44 -4.47 -2.02 8.20
C PRO A 44 -3.76 -1.48 9.44
N ALA A 45 -4.01 -2.05 10.63
CA ALA A 45 -3.37 -1.63 11.87
C ALA A 45 -1.83 -1.74 11.83
N ILE A 46 -1.29 -2.80 11.21
CA ILE A 46 0.16 -2.95 11.03
C ILE A 46 0.69 -1.93 10.03
N ALA A 47 -0.02 -1.72 8.92
CA ALA A 47 0.34 -0.70 7.92
C ALA A 47 0.30 0.71 8.52
N GLN A 48 -0.70 1.03 9.33
CA GLN A 48 -0.78 2.28 10.06
C GLN A 48 0.43 2.46 10.99
N ARG A 49 0.80 1.40 11.74
CA ARG A 49 1.97 1.45 12.61
C ARG A 49 3.28 1.69 11.85
N GLN A 50 3.41 1.14 10.65
CA GLN A 50 4.57 1.42 9.77
C GLN A 50 4.64 2.90 9.37
N LEU A 51 3.50 3.55 9.05
CA LEU A 51 3.46 4.98 8.77
C LEU A 51 3.82 5.82 10.00
N GLU A 52 3.30 5.48 11.19
CA GLU A 52 3.63 6.16 12.45
C GLU A 52 5.12 6.10 12.78
N LEU A 53 5.79 5.04 12.39
CA LEU A 53 7.24 4.88 12.56
C LEU A 53 8.08 5.63 11.53
N GLY A 54 7.47 6.19 10.48
CA GLY A 54 8.15 7.03 9.49
C GLY A 54 8.15 6.51 8.06
N ALA A 55 7.39 5.44 7.74
CA ALA A 55 7.24 5.02 6.36
C ALA A 55 6.57 6.12 5.51
N ALA A 56 7.08 6.33 4.29
CA ALA A 56 6.63 7.39 3.38
C ALA A 56 5.24 7.11 2.75
N GLY A 57 4.78 5.87 2.83
CA GLY A 57 3.53 5.37 2.27
C GLY A 57 3.56 3.85 2.27
N ILE A 58 2.60 3.21 1.63
CA ILE A 58 2.52 1.74 1.54
C ILE A 58 2.48 1.26 0.10
N THR A 59 2.82 -0.01 -0.10
CA THR A 59 2.69 -0.71 -1.37
C THR A 59 1.68 -1.84 -1.24
N CYS A 60 0.67 -1.86 -2.13
CA CYS A 60 -0.35 -2.91 -2.20
C CYS A 60 -0.15 -3.76 -3.44
N GLN A 61 -0.39 -5.09 -3.34
CA GLN A 61 -0.23 -6.00 -4.47
C GLN A 61 -1.34 -5.85 -5.50
N LYS A 62 -2.55 -5.47 -5.10
CA LYS A 62 -3.73 -5.40 -5.97
C LYS A 62 -4.71 -4.33 -5.53
N LEU A 63 -5.57 -3.93 -6.48
CA LEU A 63 -6.53 -2.85 -6.27
C LEU A 63 -7.45 -3.08 -5.04
N GLY A 64 -7.94 -4.32 -4.84
CA GLY A 64 -8.77 -4.63 -3.66
C GLY A 64 -8.05 -4.49 -2.33
N GLU A 65 -6.72 -4.70 -2.27
CA GLU A 65 -5.93 -4.38 -1.07
C GLU A 65 -5.85 -2.87 -0.86
N ALA A 66 -5.61 -2.10 -1.92
CA ALA A 66 -5.56 -0.65 -1.86
C ALA A 66 -6.88 -0.03 -1.37
N GLU A 67 -8.02 -0.55 -1.84
CA GLU A 67 -9.35 -0.13 -1.40
C GLU A 67 -9.56 -0.35 0.10
N VAL A 68 -9.17 -1.51 0.63
CA VAL A 68 -9.25 -1.82 2.07
C VAL A 68 -8.34 -0.89 2.88
N MET A 69 -7.11 -0.66 2.44
CA MET A 69 -6.16 0.21 3.13
C MET A 69 -6.62 1.66 3.11
N ALA A 70 -7.11 2.16 1.96
CA ALA A 70 -7.67 3.51 1.83
C ALA A 70 -8.90 3.71 2.74
N ALA A 71 -9.81 2.74 2.79
CA ALA A 71 -10.97 2.77 3.68
C ALA A 71 -10.58 2.79 5.17
N ALA A 72 -9.41 2.29 5.50
CA ALA A 72 -8.83 2.34 6.84
C ALA A 72 -8.03 3.63 7.13
N GLY A 73 -8.01 4.60 6.20
CA GLY A 73 -7.36 5.90 6.40
C GLY A 73 -5.90 5.98 5.93
N LEU A 74 -5.39 5.01 5.17
CA LEU A 74 -4.06 5.08 4.60
C LEU A 74 -4.13 5.77 3.22
N HIS A 75 -3.48 6.92 3.07
CA HIS A 75 -3.71 7.84 1.94
C HIS A 75 -2.57 7.95 0.93
N ASP A 76 -1.43 7.31 1.13
CA ASP A 76 -0.34 7.25 0.15
C ASP A 76 -0.05 5.81 -0.23
N ILE A 77 -0.55 5.38 -1.39
CA ILE A 77 -0.57 3.98 -1.83
C ILE A 77 0.09 3.84 -3.20
N PHE A 78 0.99 2.88 -3.31
CA PHE A 78 1.59 2.45 -4.57
C PHE A 78 1.07 1.08 -4.99
N LEU A 79 0.68 0.95 -6.27
CA LEU A 79 0.28 -0.31 -6.92
C LEU A 79 1.33 -0.70 -7.97
N PRO A 80 2.28 -1.60 -7.65
CA PRO A 80 3.41 -1.95 -8.52
C PRO A 80 3.06 -3.02 -9.55
N TYR A 81 1.86 -2.98 -10.13
CA TYR A 81 1.48 -3.87 -11.21
C TYR A 81 0.52 -3.18 -12.20
N ASN A 82 0.47 -3.70 -13.40
CA ASN A 82 -0.31 -3.12 -14.48
C ASN A 82 -1.81 -3.32 -14.29
N LEU A 83 -2.56 -2.22 -14.41
CA LEU A 83 -4.01 -2.22 -14.34
C LEU A 83 -4.59 -2.17 -15.76
N VAL A 84 -5.26 -3.24 -16.15
CA VAL A 84 -5.88 -3.38 -17.48
C VAL A 84 -7.36 -3.72 -17.33
N GLY A 85 -8.17 -3.11 -18.20
CA GLY A 85 -9.60 -3.35 -18.29
C GLY A 85 -10.45 -2.28 -17.59
N GLN A 86 -11.57 -1.94 -18.24
CA GLN A 86 -12.45 -0.82 -17.88
C GLN A 86 -12.91 -0.88 -16.41
N ALA A 87 -13.32 -2.05 -15.93
CA ALA A 87 -13.79 -2.20 -14.55
C ALA A 87 -12.73 -1.84 -13.49
N LYS A 88 -11.44 -2.13 -13.76
CA LYS A 88 -10.35 -1.74 -12.86
C LYS A 88 -10.05 -0.25 -12.95
N ILE A 89 -10.14 0.33 -14.13
CA ILE A 89 -9.94 1.78 -14.34
C ILE A 89 -11.02 2.59 -13.61
N GLU A 90 -12.27 2.14 -13.63
CA GLU A 90 -13.37 2.80 -12.90
C GLU A 90 -13.16 2.73 -11.38
N ARG A 91 -12.76 1.59 -10.85
CA ARG A 91 -12.42 1.44 -9.43
C ARG A 91 -11.22 2.30 -9.04
N LEU A 92 -10.21 2.36 -9.91
CA LEU A 92 -9.04 3.20 -9.70
C LEU A 92 -9.43 4.69 -9.65
N ARG A 93 -10.33 5.14 -10.54
CA ARG A 93 -10.88 6.49 -10.56
C ARG A 93 -11.56 6.85 -9.23
N ALA A 94 -12.38 5.93 -8.70
CA ALA A 94 -13.06 6.14 -7.43
C ALA A 94 -12.05 6.24 -6.26
N LEU A 95 -11.02 5.39 -6.28
CA LEU A 95 -9.99 5.37 -5.25
C LEU A 95 -9.15 6.66 -5.23
N MET A 96 -8.78 7.19 -6.41
CA MET A 96 -7.99 8.42 -6.57
C MET A 96 -8.65 9.67 -5.98
N ALA A 97 -9.96 9.67 -5.80
CA ALA A 97 -10.67 10.82 -5.25
C ALA A 97 -10.31 11.12 -3.78
N GLY A 98 -9.78 10.15 -3.05
CA GLY A 98 -9.51 10.26 -1.62
C GLY A 98 -8.06 10.05 -1.18
N ILE A 99 -7.16 9.65 -2.10
CA ILE A 99 -5.78 9.28 -1.75
C ILE A 99 -4.76 9.76 -2.79
N THR A 100 -3.50 9.85 -2.38
CA THR A 100 -2.34 9.91 -3.28
C THR A 100 -2.05 8.50 -3.79
N LEU A 101 -2.20 8.29 -5.10
CA LEU A 101 -2.07 6.99 -5.72
C LEU A 101 -0.99 6.99 -6.79
N SER A 102 -0.04 6.07 -6.66
CA SER A 102 0.97 5.78 -7.68
C SER A 102 0.68 4.43 -8.33
N VAL A 103 0.87 4.32 -9.64
CA VAL A 103 0.66 3.09 -10.42
C VAL A 103 1.81 2.85 -11.37
N THR A 104 2.00 1.60 -11.78
CA THR A 104 3.01 1.21 -12.76
C THR A 104 2.46 1.27 -14.17
N VAL A 105 3.30 1.68 -15.11
CA VAL A 105 3.05 1.66 -16.56
C VAL A 105 4.25 1.03 -17.25
N ASP A 106 4.04 -0.04 -18.01
CA ASP A 106 5.09 -0.74 -18.76
C ASP A 106 4.76 -0.92 -20.26
N SER A 107 3.58 -0.51 -20.68
CA SER A 107 3.11 -0.72 -22.04
C SER A 107 2.14 0.37 -22.49
N GLU A 108 2.03 0.54 -23.80
CA GLU A 108 1.08 1.47 -24.41
C GLU A 108 -0.39 1.13 -24.05
N VAL A 109 -0.71 -0.14 -23.91
CA VAL A 109 -2.06 -0.59 -23.52
C VAL A 109 -2.42 -0.07 -22.12
N VAL A 110 -1.51 -0.20 -21.17
CA VAL A 110 -1.70 0.31 -19.81
C VAL A 110 -1.75 1.83 -19.81
N ALA A 111 -0.83 2.49 -20.52
CA ALA A 111 -0.80 3.96 -20.62
C ALA A 111 -2.11 4.53 -21.19
N ARG A 112 -2.64 3.96 -22.28
CA ARG A 112 -3.90 4.39 -22.89
C ARG A 112 -5.09 4.18 -21.94
N GLY A 113 -5.14 3.08 -21.21
CA GLY A 113 -6.17 2.82 -20.20
C GLY A 113 -6.16 3.87 -19.10
N LEU A 114 -4.98 4.19 -18.58
CA LEU A 114 -4.79 5.18 -17.50
C LEU A 114 -4.99 6.62 -17.97
N ALA A 115 -4.73 6.95 -19.25
CA ALA A 115 -4.87 8.30 -19.80
C ALA A 115 -6.31 8.86 -19.71
N SER A 116 -7.32 8.00 -19.52
CA SER A 116 -8.70 8.40 -19.28
C SER A 116 -8.98 8.89 -17.85
N LEU A 117 -8.01 8.73 -16.95
CA LEU A 117 -8.12 9.18 -15.56
C LEU A 117 -7.73 10.66 -15.43
N PRO A 118 -8.30 11.41 -14.45
CA PRO A 118 -7.83 12.74 -14.10
C PRO A 118 -6.45 12.59 -13.42
N LEU A 119 -5.41 12.47 -14.24
CA LEU A 119 -4.05 12.37 -13.72
C LEU A 119 -3.66 13.72 -13.13
N GLY A 120 -3.36 13.75 -11.85
CA GLY A 120 -2.50 14.76 -11.24
C GLY A 120 -1.08 14.66 -11.82
N THR A 121 -0.12 15.35 -11.24
CA THR A 121 1.29 15.25 -11.65
C THR A 121 1.76 13.79 -11.64
N ALA A 122 1.92 13.20 -12.83
CA ALA A 122 2.53 11.90 -12.98
C ALA A 122 4.03 12.02 -12.67
N TYR A 123 4.50 11.33 -11.65
CA TYR A 123 5.92 11.08 -11.48
C TYR A 123 6.26 9.85 -12.36
N VAL A 124 7.06 10.07 -13.38
CA VAL A 124 7.70 8.99 -14.15
C VAL A 124 9.13 8.92 -13.61
N PRO A 125 9.52 7.82 -12.95
CA PRO A 125 10.89 7.66 -12.50
C PRO A 125 11.87 7.51 -13.66
#